data_928a05c380ca555b9cf4a2143ca24cf1
#
_entry.id   928a05c380ca555b9cf4a2143ca24cf1
#
_cell.length_a   1.000
_cell.length_b   1.000
_cell.length_c   1.000
_cell.angle_alpha   90.00
_cell.angle_beta   90.00
_cell.angle_gamma   90.00
#
_symmetry.space_group_name_H-M   'P 1'
#
loop_
_entity.id
_entity.type
_entity.pdbx_description
1 polymer ?
#
loop_
_entity_poly.entity_id
_entity_poly.type
_entity_poly.pdbx_seq_one_letter_code
_entity_poly.pdbx_strand_id
1 'polypeptide(L)'
;MEKEQIEYFDTFEQNLQIEMLKLCTSLGALEGTLLASEDIDERWKEYAPAYMADSVSQINTFPAAAIAWAGYVGMAVAQWWDCDWERYAAEPYETLHGERGFDDMDEHIVRDILGIALDTPEATKIEDVMRSCAHSAMNIIRREDTEAQTTKAFYIFARTTRVMFRIGAAIRLKQLGYKFEKQIVS
;
A
#
# COMPACT_ATOMS: atom_id res chain seq x y z
N MET A 1 17.70 0.10 18.22
CA MET A 1 17.93 -0.78 17.05
C MET A 1 19.33 -0.53 16.52
N GLU A 2 20.10 -1.56 16.35
CA GLU A 2 21.47 -1.45 15.85
C GLU A 2 21.49 -1.07 14.37
N LYS A 3 22.56 -0.39 13.93
CA LYS A 3 22.73 0.09 12.57
C LYS A 3 22.57 -1.04 11.52
N GLU A 4 23.16 -2.21 11.79
CA GLU A 4 23.09 -3.39 10.90
C GLU A 4 21.66 -3.89 10.71
N GLN A 5 20.83 -3.83 11.76
CA GLN A 5 19.41 -4.21 11.69
C GLN A 5 18.63 -3.23 10.82
N ILE A 6 18.89 -1.92 10.95
CA ILE A 6 18.26 -0.88 10.13
C ILE A 6 18.63 -1.10 8.65
N GLU A 7 19.91 -1.35 8.35
CA GLU A 7 20.37 -1.62 6.99
C GLU A 7 19.70 -2.87 6.39
N TYR A 8 19.52 -3.91 7.22
CA TYR A 8 18.80 -5.12 6.80
C TYR A 8 17.37 -4.81 6.38
N PHE A 9 16.61 -4.09 7.21
CA PHE A 9 15.23 -3.73 6.91
C PHE A 9 15.12 -2.77 5.72
N ASP A 10 16.04 -1.83 5.59
CA ASP A 10 16.08 -0.93 4.44
C ASP A 10 16.33 -1.70 3.13
N THR A 11 17.23 -2.66 3.16
CA THR A 11 17.52 -3.53 2.00
C THR A 11 16.30 -4.39 1.65
N PHE A 12 15.66 -4.98 2.66
CA PHE A 12 14.42 -5.74 2.46
C PHE A 12 13.34 -4.88 1.81
N GLU A 13 13.10 -3.68 2.32
CA GLU A 13 12.09 -2.75 1.79
C GLU A 13 12.40 -2.38 0.34
N GLN A 14 13.63 -2.04 0.02
CA GLN A 14 14.03 -1.68 -1.33
C GLN A 14 13.84 -2.84 -2.32
N ASN A 15 14.24 -4.03 -1.96
CA ASN A 15 14.08 -5.22 -2.80
C ASN A 15 12.60 -5.54 -3.02
N LEU A 16 11.79 -5.47 -1.98
CA LEU A 16 10.36 -5.68 -2.07
C LEU A 16 9.71 -4.65 -2.99
N GLN A 17 10.07 -3.38 -2.85
CA GLN A 17 9.53 -2.31 -3.69
C GLN A 17 9.87 -2.53 -5.18
N ILE A 18 11.08 -2.95 -5.48
CA ILE A 18 11.51 -3.28 -6.86
C ILE A 18 10.66 -4.43 -7.41
N GLU A 19 10.47 -5.50 -6.63
CA GLU A 19 9.68 -6.66 -7.07
C GLU A 19 8.20 -6.31 -7.27
N MET A 20 7.63 -5.50 -6.38
CA MET A 20 6.24 -5.06 -6.51
C MET A 20 6.05 -4.15 -7.74
N LEU A 21 7.01 -3.26 -8.00
CA LEU A 21 6.98 -2.40 -9.18
C LEU A 21 7.04 -3.22 -10.48
N LYS A 22 7.91 -4.22 -10.53
CA LYS A 22 8.00 -5.15 -11.67
C LYS A 22 6.69 -5.91 -11.88
N LEU A 23 6.12 -6.44 -10.81
CA LEU A 23 4.86 -7.18 -10.88
C LEU A 23 3.72 -6.28 -11.39
N CYS A 24 3.54 -5.11 -10.82
CA CYS A 24 2.49 -4.18 -11.22
C CYS A 24 2.67 -3.70 -12.66
N THR A 25 3.92 -3.56 -13.12
CA THR A 25 4.21 -3.22 -14.53
C THR A 25 3.82 -4.38 -15.44
N SER A 26 4.12 -5.62 -15.07
CA SER A 26 3.72 -6.79 -15.86
C SER A 26 2.21 -6.98 -15.91
N LEU A 27 1.50 -6.57 -14.87
CA LEU A 27 0.02 -6.62 -14.80
C LEU A 27 -0.65 -5.42 -15.49
N GLY A 28 0.13 -4.47 -16.01
CA GLY A 28 -0.40 -3.27 -16.66
C GLY A 28 -0.91 -2.19 -15.69
N ALA A 29 -0.68 -2.35 -14.39
CA ALA A 29 -1.12 -1.39 -13.37
C ALA A 29 -0.16 -0.20 -13.22
N LEU A 30 1.12 -0.39 -13.53
CA LEU A 30 2.16 0.65 -13.54
C LEU A 30 2.97 0.56 -14.83
N GLU A 31 3.81 1.56 -15.07
CA GLU A 31 4.64 1.67 -16.28
C GLU A 31 6.14 1.76 -15.94
N GLY A 32 6.60 0.91 -15.02
CA GLY A 32 8.02 0.86 -14.65
C GLY A 32 8.48 1.98 -13.73
N THR A 33 7.57 2.87 -13.32
CA THR A 33 7.88 4.01 -12.46
C THR A 33 6.93 4.06 -11.28
N LEU A 34 7.47 4.30 -10.10
CA LEU A 34 6.70 4.50 -8.88
C LEU A 34 6.39 5.99 -8.73
N LEU A 35 5.18 6.38 -9.16
CA LEU A 35 4.70 7.74 -8.94
C LEU A 35 4.51 7.98 -7.46
N ALA A 36 5.01 9.09 -6.95
CA ALA A 36 4.98 9.40 -5.54
C ALA A 36 4.88 10.91 -5.29
N SER A 37 4.43 11.26 -4.10
CA SER A 37 4.41 12.62 -3.60
C SER A 37 4.84 12.60 -2.14
N GLU A 38 5.62 13.59 -1.73
CA GLU A 38 6.04 13.74 -0.35
C GLU A 38 4.84 13.84 0.61
N ASP A 39 3.79 14.57 0.21
CA ASP A 39 2.56 14.70 0.99
C ASP A 39 1.89 13.35 1.25
N ILE A 40 1.85 12.52 0.22
CA ILE A 40 1.26 11.18 0.32
C ILE A 40 2.10 10.31 1.27
N ASP A 41 3.42 10.33 1.13
CA ASP A 41 4.32 9.54 1.97
C ASP A 41 4.25 9.97 3.45
N GLU A 42 4.15 11.27 3.71
CA GLU A 42 3.99 11.80 5.07
C GLU A 42 2.70 11.32 5.72
N ARG A 43 1.63 11.18 4.95
CA ARG A 43 0.35 10.67 5.48
C ARG A 43 0.49 9.23 5.98
N TRP A 44 1.25 8.40 5.32
CA TRP A 44 1.47 7.04 5.80
C TRP A 44 2.15 7.01 7.17
N LYS A 45 3.09 7.88 7.42
CA LYS A 45 3.75 7.96 8.74
C LYS A 45 2.75 8.21 9.86
N GLU A 46 1.71 9.00 9.60
CA GLU A 46 0.65 9.28 10.58
C GLU A 46 -0.32 8.11 10.72
N TYR A 47 -0.65 7.42 9.63
CA TYR A 47 -1.61 6.32 9.62
C TYR A 47 -1.01 4.99 10.08
N ALA A 48 0.29 4.79 9.92
CA ALA A 48 0.94 3.51 10.13
C ALA A 48 0.69 2.90 11.52
N PRO A 49 0.79 3.65 12.64
CA PRO A 49 0.53 3.05 13.96
C PRO A 49 -0.89 2.48 14.10
N ALA A 50 -1.91 3.21 13.64
CA ALA A 50 -3.29 2.76 13.69
C ALA A 50 -3.54 1.59 12.72
N TYR A 51 -2.96 1.64 11.53
CA TYR A 51 -3.02 0.54 10.58
C TYR A 51 -2.40 -0.73 11.15
N MET A 52 -1.22 -0.63 11.74
CA MET A 52 -0.53 -1.76 12.35
C MET A 52 -1.35 -2.36 13.49
N ALA A 53 -1.98 -1.52 14.31
CA ALA A 53 -2.86 -1.99 15.39
C ALA A 53 -4.04 -2.80 14.85
N ASP A 54 -4.68 -2.33 13.78
CA ASP A 54 -5.78 -3.04 13.12
C ASP A 54 -5.33 -4.36 12.50
N SER A 55 -4.19 -4.33 11.81
CA SER A 55 -3.72 -5.46 11.00
C SER A 55 -3.12 -6.60 11.83
N VAL A 56 -2.60 -6.32 13.03
CA VAL A 56 -1.99 -7.34 13.90
C VAL A 56 -2.97 -8.50 14.17
N SER A 57 -4.26 -8.21 14.38
CA SER A 57 -5.28 -9.25 14.59
C SER A 57 -5.50 -10.12 13.35
N GLN A 58 -5.15 -9.64 12.17
CA GLN A 58 -5.37 -10.33 10.90
C GLN A 58 -4.16 -11.15 10.42
N ILE A 59 -2.95 -10.81 10.88
CA ILE A 59 -1.70 -11.42 10.39
C ILE A 59 -1.72 -12.95 10.49
N ASN A 60 -2.24 -13.50 11.57
CA ASN A 60 -2.26 -14.95 11.79
C ASN A 60 -3.39 -15.66 11.03
N THR A 61 -4.46 -14.96 10.70
CA THR A 61 -5.65 -15.55 10.07
C THR A 61 -5.73 -15.23 8.58
N PHE A 62 -5.54 -13.96 8.22
CA PHE A 62 -5.64 -13.47 6.84
C PHE A 62 -4.46 -12.53 6.53
N PRO A 63 -3.21 -13.06 6.48
CA PRO A 63 -2.04 -12.21 6.24
C PRO A 63 -2.07 -11.48 4.90
N ALA A 64 -2.67 -12.09 3.87
CA ALA A 64 -2.83 -11.44 2.56
C ALA A 64 -3.68 -10.17 2.66
N ALA A 65 -4.78 -10.21 3.41
CA ALA A 65 -5.63 -9.05 3.64
C ALA A 65 -4.88 -7.95 4.40
N ALA A 66 -4.13 -8.32 5.43
CA ALA A 66 -3.33 -7.38 6.21
C ALA A 66 -2.27 -6.65 5.35
N ILE A 67 -1.77 -7.29 4.31
CA ILE A 67 -0.84 -6.67 3.36
C ILE A 67 -1.60 -5.86 2.30
N ALA A 68 -2.62 -6.44 1.69
CA ALA A 68 -3.37 -5.83 0.58
C ALA A 68 -4.07 -4.53 0.98
N TRP A 69 -4.65 -4.46 2.19
CA TRP A 69 -5.39 -3.28 2.64
C TRP A 69 -4.51 -2.03 2.72
N ALA A 70 -3.22 -2.17 2.96
CA ALA A 70 -2.28 -1.03 2.89
C ALA A 70 -2.24 -0.42 1.49
N GLY A 71 -2.36 -1.25 0.45
CA GLY A 71 -2.49 -0.78 -0.93
C GLY A 71 -3.75 0.05 -1.17
N TYR A 72 -4.88 -0.40 -0.63
CA TYR A 72 -6.13 0.35 -0.71
C TYR A 72 -6.02 1.69 0.03
N VAL A 73 -5.37 1.71 1.20
CA VAL A 73 -5.12 2.97 1.93
C VAL A 73 -4.31 3.93 1.06
N GLY A 74 -3.29 3.43 0.36
CA GLY A 74 -2.50 4.24 -0.58
C GLY A 74 -3.34 4.84 -1.70
N MET A 75 -4.25 4.04 -2.27
CA MET A 75 -5.17 4.53 -3.31
C MET A 75 -6.08 5.64 -2.77
N ALA A 76 -6.62 5.48 -1.57
CA ALA A 76 -7.49 6.47 -0.93
C ALA A 76 -6.77 7.80 -0.70
N VAL A 77 -5.55 7.75 -0.17
CA VAL A 77 -4.75 8.95 0.08
C VAL A 77 -4.39 9.66 -1.22
N ALA A 78 -4.02 8.92 -2.26
CA ALA A 78 -3.75 9.49 -3.58
C ALA A 78 -4.99 10.17 -4.17
N GLN A 79 -6.17 9.56 -4.00
CA GLN A 79 -7.44 10.15 -4.42
C GLN A 79 -7.70 11.48 -3.71
N TRP A 80 -7.53 11.52 -2.41
CA TRP A 80 -7.70 12.74 -1.62
C TRP A 80 -6.69 13.81 -2.01
N TRP A 81 -5.46 13.42 -2.26
CA TRP A 81 -4.40 14.33 -2.70
C TRP A 81 -4.74 15.01 -4.03
N ASP A 82 -5.28 14.25 -4.98
CA ASP A 82 -5.70 14.77 -6.29
C ASP A 82 -6.96 15.63 -6.19
N CYS A 83 -7.92 15.20 -5.39
CA CYS A 83 -9.25 15.83 -5.31
C CYS A 83 -9.22 17.19 -4.59
N ASP A 84 -8.74 17.20 -3.36
CA ASP A 84 -8.70 18.41 -2.52
C ASP A 84 -7.81 18.15 -1.29
N TRP A 85 -6.51 18.32 -1.47
CA TRP A 85 -5.55 18.03 -0.39
C TRP A 85 -5.68 18.98 0.78
N GLU A 86 -6.03 20.24 0.56
CA GLU A 86 -6.28 21.21 1.62
C GLU A 86 -7.35 20.72 2.59
N ARG A 87 -8.42 20.12 2.04
CA ARG A 87 -9.51 19.56 2.83
C ARG A 87 -9.14 18.24 3.50
N TYR A 88 -8.46 17.34 2.78
CA TYR A 88 -8.24 15.94 3.22
C TYR A 88 -6.90 15.69 3.89
N ALA A 89 -6.00 16.68 3.94
CA ALA A 89 -4.66 16.50 4.51
C ALA A 89 -4.68 16.12 6.00
N ALA A 90 -5.73 16.45 6.74
CA ALA A 90 -5.89 16.13 8.15
C ALA A 90 -6.98 15.07 8.41
N GLU A 91 -7.43 14.37 7.37
CA GLU A 91 -8.49 13.35 7.52
C GLU A 91 -8.03 12.20 8.42
N PRO A 92 -8.82 11.82 9.45
CA PRO A 92 -8.44 10.73 10.34
C PRO A 92 -8.39 9.38 9.62
N TYR A 93 -7.50 8.50 10.09
CA TYR A 93 -7.38 7.14 9.56
C TYR A 93 -8.72 6.38 9.62
N GLU A 94 -9.50 6.58 10.68
CA GLU A 94 -10.79 5.91 10.91
C GLU A 94 -11.81 6.16 9.79
N THR A 95 -11.68 7.26 9.06
CA THR A 95 -12.52 7.55 7.88
C THR A 95 -12.40 6.48 6.79
N LEU A 96 -11.29 5.75 6.78
CA LEU A 96 -11.05 4.67 5.81
C LEU A 96 -11.79 3.39 6.17
N HIS A 97 -12.21 3.23 7.43
CA HIS A 97 -12.94 2.03 7.87
C HIS A 97 -14.31 1.94 7.21
N GLY A 98 -14.71 0.72 6.85
CA GLY A 98 -16.07 0.41 6.43
C GLY A 98 -17.01 0.24 7.63
N GLU A 99 -18.23 -0.21 7.39
CA GLU A 99 -19.22 -0.47 8.45
C GLU A 99 -18.73 -1.49 9.48
N ARG A 100 -17.93 -2.46 9.04
CA ARG A 100 -17.33 -3.51 9.88
C ARG A 100 -15.88 -3.19 10.27
N GLY A 101 -15.48 -1.93 10.17
CA GLY A 101 -14.13 -1.49 10.51
C GLY A 101 -13.11 -1.85 9.46
N PHE A 102 -12.05 -2.57 9.86
CA PHE A 102 -10.96 -2.97 8.98
C PHE A 102 -11.38 -4.00 7.94
N ASP A 103 -12.31 -4.90 8.25
CA ASP A 103 -12.64 -6.05 7.41
C ASP A 103 -13.18 -5.67 6.03
N ASP A 104 -13.97 -4.62 5.93
CA ASP A 104 -14.55 -4.13 4.68
C ASP A 104 -13.99 -2.77 4.25
N MET A 105 -12.81 -2.41 4.75
CA MET A 105 -12.14 -1.16 4.40
C MET A 105 -11.84 -1.08 2.91
N ASP A 106 -11.47 -2.19 2.27
CA ASP A 106 -11.22 -2.27 0.83
C ASP A 106 -12.45 -1.87 0.01
N GLU A 107 -13.60 -2.42 0.35
CA GLU A 107 -14.87 -2.11 -0.34
C GLU A 107 -15.26 -0.64 -0.13
N HIS A 108 -15.15 -0.15 1.09
CA HIS A 108 -15.44 1.24 1.41
C HIS A 108 -14.55 2.20 0.62
N ILE A 109 -13.26 1.91 0.54
CA ILE A 109 -12.31 2.74 -0.22
C ILE A 109 -12.69 2.76 -1.70
N VAL A 110 -12.87 1.60 -2.31
CA VAL A 110 -13.16 1.51 -3.75
C VAL A 110 -14.49 2.17 -4.10
N ARG A 111 -15.56 1.83 -3.39
CA ARG A 111 -16.91 2.33 -3.67
C ARG A 111 -17.07 3.80 -3.28
N ASP A 112 -16.74 4.15 -2.04
CA ASP A 112 -17.13 5.44 -1.46
C ASP A 112 -16.06 6.53 -1.60
N ILE A 113 -14.77 6.16 -1.64
CA ILE A 113 -13.68 7.13 -1.77
C ILE A 113 -13.25 7.27 -3.23
N LEU A 114 -12.99 6.15 -3.93
CA LEU A 114 -12.60 6.18 -5.33
C LEU A 114 -13.78 6.38 -6.29
N GLY A 115 -15.00 6.14 -5.82
CA GLY A 115 -16.20 6.27 -6.63
C GLY A 115 -16.34 5.19 -7.71
N ILE A 116 -15.79 4.01 -7.48
CA ILE A 116 -15.84 2.88 -8.42
C ILE A 116 -16.83 1.84 -7.90
N ALA A 117 -17.87 1.56 -8.67
CA ALA A 117 -18.85 0.54 -8.27
C ALA A 117 -18.19 -0.84 -8.18
N LEU A 118 -18.53 -1.61 -7.13
CA LEU A 118 -17.86 -2.88 -6.82
C LEU A 118 -18.12 -3.99 -7.85
N ASP A 119 -19.17 -3.88 -8.63
CA ASP A 119 -19.54 -4.85 -9.66
C ASP A 119 -18.97 -4.54 -11.05
N THR A 120 -17.98 -3.65 -11.11
CA THR A 120 -17.36 -3.22 -12.37
C THR A 120 -16.05 -3.96 -12.67
N PRO A 121 -15.63 -4.03 -13.95
CA PRO A 121 -14.32 -4.55 -14.32
C PRO A 121 -13.16 -3.80 -13.66
N GLU A 122 -13.29 -2.48 -13.47
CA GLU A 122 -12.27 -1.66 -12.81
C GLU A 122 -12.06 -2.11 -11.36
N ALA A 123 -13.13 -2.36 -10.62
CA ALA A 123 -13.04 -2.83 -9.23
C ALA A 123 -12.41 -4.23 -9.17
N THR A 124 -12.78 -5.12 -10.07
CA THR A 124 -12.20 -6.47 -10.17
C THR A 124 -10.70 -6.40 -10.47
N LYS A 125 -10.28 -5.53 -11.37
CA LYS A 125 -8.86 -5.36 -11.71
C LYS A 125 -8.05 -4.87 -10.51
N ILE A 126 -8.57 -3.92 -9.75
CA ILE A 126 -7.92 -3.43 -8.52
C ILE A 126 -7.74 -4.60 -7.54
N GLU A 127 -8.79 -5.37 -7.30
CA GLU A 127 -8.75 -6.53 -6.41
C GLU A 127 -7.70 -7.55 -6.85
N ASP A 128 -7.66 -7.89 -8.14
CA ASP A 128 -6.71 -8.85 -8.69
C ASP A 128 -5.26 -8.38 -8.52
N VAL A 129 -4.98 -7.11 -8.77
CA VAL A 129 -3.64 -6.54 -8.60
C VAL A 129 -3.23 -6.54 -7.13
N MET A 130 -4.11 -6.11 -6.24
CA MET A 130 -3.81 -6.07 -4.79
C MET A 130 -3.59 -7.47 -4.23
N ARG A 131 -4.38 -8.44 -4.65
CA ARG A 131 -4.22 -9.85 -4.27
C ARG A 131 -2.89 -10.41 -4.78
N SER A 132 -2.55 -10.16 -6.03
CA SER A 132 -1.29 -10.63 -6.63
C SER A 132 -0.08 -10.04 -5.90
N CYS A 133 -0.11 -8.76 -5.59
CA CYS A 133 0.94 -8.11 -4.82
C CYS A 133 1.07 -8.70 -3.41
N ALA A 134 -0.04 -8.90 -2.72
CA ALA A 134 -0.03 -9.46 -1.37
C ALA A 134 0.55 -10.88 -1.35
N HIS A 135 0.16 -11.72 -2.30
CA HIS A 135 0.70 -13.08 -2.41
C HIS A 135 2.19 -13.09 -2.73
N SER A 136 2.63 -12.22 -3.65
CA SER A 136 4.05 -12.08 -3.97
C SER A 136 4.86 -11.60 -2.76
N ALA A 137 4.35 -10.61 -2.03
CA ALA A 137 4.97 -10.12 -0.81
C ALA A 137 5.09 -11.22 0.24
N MET A 138 4.05 -12.02 0.44
CA MET A 138 4.09 -13.18 1.36
C MET A 138 5.16 -14.18 0.98
N ASN A 139 5.32 -14.47 -0.31
CA ASN A 139 6.35 -15.38 -0.79
C ASN A 139 7.76 -14.83 -0.53
N ILE A 140 7.94 -13.52 -0.68
CA ILE A 140 9.22 -12.86 -0.37
C ILE A 140 9.49 -12.90 1.14
N ILE A 141 8.50 -12.63 1.97
CA ILE A 141 8.62 -12.70 3.44
C ILE A 141 9.00 -14.10 3.90
N ARG A 142 8.45 -15.15 3.28
CA ARG A 142 8.76 -16.55 3.64
C ARG A 142 10.22 -16.91 3.39
N ARG A 143 10.90 -16.22 2.50
CA ARG A 143 12.34 -16.43 2.24
C ARG A 143 13.21 -15.77 3.30
N GLU A 144 12.65 -14.84 4.06
CA GLU A 144 13.31 -14.26 5.22
C GLU A 144 13.14 -15.23 6.39
N ASP A 145 14.22 -15.82 6.86
CA ASP A 145 14.21 -16.79 7.97
C ASP A 145 13.77 -16.10 9.25
N THR A 146 12.45 -16.02 9.46
CA THR A 146 11.85 -15.22 10.53
C THR A 146 10.75 -16.02 11.21
N GLU A 147 10.86 -16.14 12.54
CA GLU A 147 9.80 -16.74 13.34
C GLU A 147 8.65 -15.76 13.55
N ALA A 148 7.42 -16.28 13.53
CA ALA A 148 6.22 -15.49 13.80
C ALA A 148 6.26 -14.89 15.21
N GLN A 149 5.61 -13.74 15.40
CA GLN A 149 5.48 -13.04 16.68
C GLN A 149 6.80 -12.53 17.28
N THR A 150 7.84 -12.38 16.44
CA THR A 150 9.10 -11.77 16.84
C THR A 150 9.16 -10.30 16.47
N THR A 151 10.06 -9.54 17.10
CA THR A 151 10.33 -8.13 16.74
C THR A 151 10.74 -8.02 15.27
N LYS A 152 11.56 -8.95 14.79
CA LYS A 152 11.98 -8.99 13.38
C LYS A 152 10.77 -9.14 12.45
N ALA A 153 9.88 -10.08 12.75
CA ALA A 153 8.66 -10.29 11.95
C ALA A 153 7.78 -9.03 11.92
N PHE A 154 7.66 -8.33 13.03
CA PHE A 154 6.92 -7.07 13.10
C PHE A 154 7.51 -6.01 12.16
N TYR A 155 8.83 -5.80 12.19
CA TYR A 155 9.48 -4.82 11.33
C TYR A 155 9.41 -5.20 9.85
N ILE A 156 9.55 -6.47 9.52
CA ILE A 156 9.36 -6.95 8.13
C ILE A 156 7.94 -6.63 7.67
N PHE A 157 6.95 -6.91 8.49
CA PHE A 157 5.56 -6.62 8.16
C PHE A 157 5.30 -5.11 8.03
N ALA A 158 5.83 -4.30 8.93
CA ALA A 158 5.70 -2.84 8.87
C ALA A 158 6.31 -2.27 7.58
N ARG A 159 7.49 -2.76 7.17
CA ARG A 159 8.12 -2.37 5.91
C ARG A 159 7.31 -2.82 4.70
N THR A 160 6.72 -4.02 4.77
CA THR A 160 5.86 -4.56 3.70
C THR A 160 4.62 -3.70 3.50
N THR A 161 3.94 -3.30 4.56
CA THR A 161 2.75 -2.46 4.46
C THR A 161 3.09 -1.07 3.92
N ARG A 162 4.24 -0.53 4.28
CA ARG A 162 4.73 0.74 3.74
C ARG A 162 4.94 0.68 2.21
N VAL A 163 5.55 -0.40 1.73
CA VAL A 163 5.73 -0.63 0.29
C VAL A 163 4.37 -0.75 -0.39
N MET A 164 3.46 -1.53 0.18
CA MET A 164 2.12 -1.70 -0.39
C MET A 164 1.34 -0.40 -0.45
N PHE A 165 1.45 0.44 0.58
CA PHE A 165 0.86 1.78 0.56
C PHE A 165 1.39 2.59 -0.63
N ARG A 166 2.69 2.61 -0.84
CA ARG A 166 3.33 3.32 -1.96
C ARG A 166 2.87 2.79 -3.32
N ILE A 167 2.76 1.49 -3.44
CA ILE A 167 2.28 0.84 -4.68
C ILE A 167 0.83 1.24 -4.95
N GLY A 168 -0.03 1.16 -3.96
CA GLY A 168 -1.43 1.58 -4.10
C GLY A 168 -1.58 3.04 -4.51
N ALA A 169 -0.83 3.92 -3.87
CA ALA A 169 -0.80 5.34 -4.21
C ALA A 169 -0.36 5.55 -5.67
N ALA A 170 0.72 4.90 -6.10
CA ALA A 170 1.22 4.99 -7.46
C ALA A 170 0.20 4.51 -8.50
N ILE A 171 -0.47 3.40 -8.21
CA ILE A 171 -1.52 2.85 -9.09
C ILE A 171 -2.65 3.88 -9.26
N ARG A 172 -3.11 4.47 -8.15
CA ARG A 172 -4.19 5.47 -8.24
C ARG A 172 -3.75 6.73 -8.98
N LEU A 173 -2.53 7.21 -8.74
CA LEU A 173 -2.00 8.36 -9.47
C LEU A 173 -1.96 8.08 -10.98
N LYS A 174 -1.54 6.89 -11.39
CA LYS A 174 -1.58 6.50 -12.81
C LYS A 174 -3.01 6.49 -13.34
N GLN A 175 -3.97 5.91 -12.61
CA GLN A 175 -5.37 5.88 -13.01
C GLN A 175 -5.95 7.28 -13.20
N LEU A 176 -5.48 8.25 -12.39
CA LEU A 176 -5.89 9.65 -12.47
C LEU A 176 -5.18 10.42 -13.59
N GLY A 177 -4.25 9.80 -14.30
CA GLY A 177 -3.58 10.38 -15.46
C GLY A 177 -2.22 11.00 -15.19
N TYR A 178 -1.68 10.86 -13.97
CA TYR A 178 -0.33 11.35 -13.67
C TYR A 178 0.73 10.51 -14.39
N LYS A 179 1.79 11.18 -14.81
CA LYS A 179 2.92 10.57 -15.52
C LYS A 179 4.23 11.13 -14.98
N PHE A 180 5.25 10.30 -15.01
CA PHE A 180 6.59 10.76 -14.75
C PHE A 180 7.12 11.51 -15.98
N GLU A 181 7.38 12.80 -15.82
CA GLU A 181 8.02 13.60 -16.85
C GLU A 181 9.52 13.68 -16.58
N LYS A 182 10.30 13.14 -17.51
CA LYS A 182 11.74 13.30 -17.48
C LYS A 182 12.06 14.74 -17.85
N GLN A 183 12.56 15.55 -16.91
CA GLN A 183 13.07 16.86 -17.24
C GLN A 183 14.27 16.72 -18.16
N ILE A 184 14.12 17.22 -19.39
CA ILE A 184 15.25 17.38 -20.29
C ILE A 184 15.90 18.70 -19.90
N VAL A 185 17.02 18.61 -19.17
CA VAL A 185 17.84 19.78 -18.91
C VAL A 185 18.68 20.01 -20.18
N SER A 186 18.32 21.01 -20.91
CA SER A 186 19.10 21.47 -22.04
C SER A 186 20.33 22.27 -21.59
#